data_669ccae76c130395da2d19f172df9b4d
#
_entry.id   669ccae76c130395da2d19f172df9b4d
#
_cell.length_a   1.000
_cell.length_b   1.000
_cell.length_c   1.000
_cell.angle_alpha   90.00
_cell.angle_beta   90.00
_cell.angle_gamma   90.00
#
_symmetry.space_group_name_H-M   'P 1'
#
loop_
_entity.id
_entity.type
_entity.pdbx_description
1 polymer ?
#
loop_
_entity_poly.entity_id
_entity_poly.type
_entity_poly.pdbx_seq_one_letter_code
_entity_poly.pdbx_strand_id
1 'polypeptide(L)'
;MSKLDPTISRIAVVTGGSAGLGRAVVRELADRGWDVAVLARGQEGLDGAVADVRAAGRRALGLSTDVADREQVESAATRVEAELGDIGLWVNCAMVGVFGEFLETDPDDFERATQVNYFGFVNGTRAALSRMTPRDKGHVIQVGSALAHRGIPLQAAYCASKLAVQGFTESVTTELIHNGSSVVISTVDMPALNTIQFNWVRSRLPEHPKPVPPIFQPEVGARAIADVADKPRRRSWIGEPTVMTVLGNRFVANWLDVYLAKTGYSGQQAPEKSEPMWPDNLYSPVAGDHGAHGIFDDQARSTSPQVWYTRNRGVSYALAAAGAVGAGAALVRAVAGSRRRP
;
A
#
# COMPACT_ATOMS: atom_id res chain seq x y z
N MET A 1 -19.07 -8.03 8.78
CA MET A 1 -17.77 -8.40 8.21
C MET A 1 -17.19 -9.47 9.11
N SER A 2 -16.97 -10.66 8.58
CA SER A 2 -16.42 -11.80 9.30
C SER A 2 -14.95 -11.56 9.62
N LYS A 3 -14.47 -12.12 10.73
CA LYS A 3 -13.04 -12.28 10.99
C LYS A 3 -12.45 -13.19 9.91
N LEU A 4 -11.13 -13.12 9.71
CA LEU A 4 -10.43 -14.11 8.91
C LEU A 4 -10.81 -15.51 9.41
N ASP A 5 -11.04 -16.42 8.47
CA ASP A 5 -11.33 -17.83 8.81
C ASP A 5 -10.17 -18.37 9.68
N PRO A 6 -10.44 -18.86 10.92
CA PRO A 6 -9.40 -19.34 11.82
C PRO A 6 -8.65 -20.57 11.29
N THR A 7 -9.15 -21.22 10.26
CA THR A 7 -8.51 -22.37 9.62
C THR A 7 -7.49 -21.97 8.54
N ILE A 8 -7.38 -20.67 8.19
CA ILE A 8 -6.36 -20.16 7.30
C ILE A 8 -5.00 -20.21 8.02
N SER A 9 -4.01 -20.78 7.35
CA SER A 9 -2.63 -20.85 7.84
C SER A 9 -2.07 -19.45 8.17
N ARG A 10 -1.32 -19.33 9.25
CA ARG A 10 -0.66 -18.10 9.68
C ARG A 10 0.74 -17.93 9.05
N ILE A 11 0.84 -18.25 7.75
CA ILE A 11 2.04 -18.04 6.95
C ILE A 11 1.74 -16.94 5.94
N ALA A 12 2.50 -15.86 6.01
CA ALA A 12 2.39 -14.69 5.16
C ALA A 12 3.59 -14.58 4.20
N VAL A 13 3.33 -14.20 2.96
CA VAL A 13 4.36 -13.75 2.01
C VAL A 13 4.23 -12.25 1.82
N VAL A 14 5.34 -11.50 1.92
CA VAL A 14 5.38 -10.06 1.68
C VAL A 14 6.40 -9.76 0.60
N THR A 15 5.93 -9.31 -0.57
CA THR A 15 6.84 -8.84 -1.63
C THR A 15 7.31 -7.42 -1.33
N GLY A 16 8.59 -7.12 -1.59
CA GLY A 16 9.18 -5.83 -1.24
C GLY A 16 9.32 -5.62 0.28
N GLY A 17 9.36 -6.71 1.05
CA GLY A 17 9.38 -6.67 2.52
C GLY A 17 10.74 -6.32 3.14
N SER A 18 11.79 -6.08 2.35
CA SER A 18 13.12 -5.75 2.85
C SER A 18 13.26 -4.30 3.34
N ALA A 19 12.39 -3.39 2.88
CA ALA A 19 12.51 -1.96 3.20
C ALA A 19 11.15 -1.24 3.18
N GLY A 20 11.11 0.00 3.67
CA GLY A 20 9.98 0.89 3.60
C GLY A 20 8.70 0.31 4.21
N LEU A 21 7.57 0.54 3.55
CA LEU A 21 6.27 0.02 3.99
C LEU A 21 6.28 -1.51 4.13
N GLY A 22 6.90 -2.22 3.16
CA GLY A 22 6.96 -3.68 3.22
C GLY A 22 7.67 -4.18 4.49
N ARG A 23 8.77 -3.52 4.91
CA ARG A 23 9.47 -3.85 6.16
C ARG A 23 8.60 -3.61 7.40
N ALA A 24 7.86 -2.50 7.43
CA ALA A 24 6.91 -2.23 8.51
C ALA A 24 5.77 -3.26 8.54
N VAL A 25 5.28 -3.72 7.38
CA VAL A 25 4.27 -4.79 7.27
C VAL A 25 4.82 -6.12 7.80
N VAL A 26 6.06 -6.47 7.46
CA VAL A 26 6.73 -7.68 7.96
C VAL A 26 6.77 -7.70 9.48
N ARG A 27 7.19 -6.59 10.12
CA ARG A 27 7.21 -6.43 11.59
C ARG A 27 5.81 -6.56 12.18
N GLU A 28 4.85 -5.81 11.67
CA GLU A 28 3.47 -5.80 12.19
C GLU A 28 2.79 -7.18 12.09
N LEU A 29 3.03 -7.92 10.99
CA LEU A 29 2.50 -9.28 10.83
C LEU A 29 3.18 -10.26 11.81
N ALA A 30 4.49 -10.17 11.98
CA ALA A 30 5.22 -11.00 12.95
C ALA A 30 4.72 -10.77 14.38
N ASP A 31 4.55 -9.51 14.80
CA ASP A 31 3.99 -9.14 16.10
C ASP A 31 2.55 -9.66 16.31
N ARG A 32 1.79 -9.84 15.23
CA ARG A 32 0.46 -10.47 15.27
C ARG A 32 0.47 -11.99 15.14
N GLY A 33 1.63 -12.62 15.20
CA GLY A 33 1.76 -14.06 15.23
C GLY A 33 1.80 -14.76 13.86
N TRP A 34 2.12 -14.03 12.79
CA TRP A 34 2.38 -14.63 11.49
C TRP A 34 3.82 -15.09 11.34
N ASP A 35 4.04 -16.25 10.76
CA ASP A 35 5.33 -16.63 10.17
C ASP A 35 5.44 -15.91 8.81
N VAL A 36 6.60 -15.32 8.51
CA VAL A 36 6.69 -14.41 7.34
C VAL A 36 7.81 -14.81 6.39
N ALA A 37 7.45 -15.03 5.15
CA ALA A 37 8.39 -15.08 4.03
C ALA A 37 8.52 -13.70 3.38
N VAL A 38 9.74 -13.23 3.21
CA VAL A 38 10.07 -11.92 2.65
C VAL A 38 10.70 -12.10 1.28
N LEU A 39 10.09 -11.53 0.25
CA LEU A 39 10.58 -11.54 -1.12
C LEU A 39 11.08 -10.15 -1.50
N ALA A 40 12.37 -10.03 -1.81
CA ALA A 40 13.00 -8.79 -2.29
C ALA A 40 14.31 -9.13 -3.02
N ARG A 41 14.92 -8.15 -3.69
CA ARG A 41 16.14 -8.38 -4.49
C ARG A 41 17.42 -8.34 -3.66
N GLY A 42 17.53 -7.44 -2.68
CA GLY A 42 18.74 -7.17 -1.91
C GLY A 42 18.89 -8.08 -0.70
N GLN A 43 20.03 -8.78 -0.58
CA GLN A 43 20.27 -9.76 0.48
C GLN A 43 20.33 -9.13 1.87
N GLU A 44 21.05 -8.02 2.03
CA GLU A 44 21.23 -7.37 3.34
C GLU A 44 19.90 -6.91 3.95
N GLY A 45 19.00 -6.32 3.13
CA GLY A 45 17.66 -5.97 3.57
C GLY A 45 16.77 -7.18 3.86
N LEU A 46 16.97 -8.32 3.15
CA LEU A 46 16.31 -9.59 3.46
C LEU A 46 16.76 -10.13 4.82
N ASP A 47 18.07 -10.14 5.08
CA ASP A 47 18.65 -10.62 6.34
C ASP A 47 18.13 -9.79 7.52
N GLY A 48 18.09 -8.46 7.36
CA GLY A 48 17.49 -7.57 8.36
C GLY A 48 16.00 -7.84 8.58
N ALA A 49 15.21 -8.06 7.52
CA ALA A 49 13.79 -8.41 7.66
C ALA A 49 13.56 -9.76 8.35
N VAL A 50 14.38 -10.75 8.02
CA VAL A 50 14.36 -12.07 8.68
C VAL A 50 14.71 -11.94 10.16
N ALA A 51 15.71 -11.12 10.50
CA ALA A 51 16.07 -10.85 11.88
C ALA A 51 14.91 -10.23 12.68
N ASP A 52 14.18 -9.26 12.11
CA ASP A 52 13.00 -8.66 12.74
C ASP A 52 11.92 -9.71 13.05
N VAL A 53 11.58 -10.56 12.10
CA VAL A 53 10.56 -11.62 12.29
C VAL A 53 10.98 -12.60 13.37
N ARG A 54 12.26 -13.01 13.39
CA ARG A 54 12.81 -13.91 14.39
C ARG A 54 12.84 -13.28 15.79
N ALA A 55 13.11 -11.98 15.87
CA ALA A 55 13.07 -11.23 17.14
C ALA A 55 11.65 -11.20 17.75
N ALA A 56 10.60 -11.25 16.92
CA ALA A 56 9.21 -11.42 17.34
C ALA A 56 8.84 -12.89 17.67
N GLY A 57 9.81 -13.81 17.68
CA GLY A 57 9.59 -15.23 17.99
C GLY A 57 8.89 -16.03 16.89
N ARG A 58 8.95 -15.54 15.63
CA ARG A 58 8.27 -16.19 14.49
C ARG A 58 9.27 -16.80 13.51
N ARG A 59 8.79 -17.78 12.72
CA ARG A 59 9.60 -18.36 11.64
C ARG A 59 9.69 -17.36 10.50
N ALA A 60 10.88 -17.29 9.88
CA ALA A 60 11.16 -16.34 8.81
C ALA A 60 11.94 -16.99 7.67
N LEU A 61 11.61 -16.62 6.44
CA LEU A 61 12.31 -17.03 5.23
C LEU A 61 12.56 -15.81 4.34
N GLY A 62 13.82 -15.49 4.03
CA GLY A 62 14.22 -14.44 3.10
C GLY A 62 14.56 -15.05 1.75
N LEU A 63 13.95 -14.58 0.66
CA LEU A 63 14.16 -15.11 -0.68
C LEU A 63 14.49 -13.97 -1.64
N SER A 64 15.69 -14.02 -2.23
CA SER A 64 16.07 -13.09 -3.28
C SER A 64 15.18 -13.32 -4.51
N THR A 65 14.35 -12.33 -4.84
CA THR A 65 13.30 -12.47 -5.86
C THR A 65 13.05 -11.13 -6.54
N ASP A 66 13.16 -11.08 -7.86
CA ASP A 66 12.60 -10.00 -8.66
C ASP A 66 11.13 -10.34 -8.99
N VAL A 67 10.20 -9.52 -8.51
CA VAL A 67 8.76 -9.76 -8.73
C VAL A 67 8.35 -9.62 -10.20
N ALA A 68 9.13 -8.92 -11.01
CA ALA A 68 8.92 -8.84 -12.46
C ALA A 68 9.19 -10.18 -13.17
N ASP A 69 9.99 -11.04 -12.57
CA ASP A 69 10.28 -12.38 -13.07
C ASP A 69 9.28 -13.39 -12.48
N ARG A 70 8.41 -13.89 -13.34
CA ARG A 70 7.36 -14.84 -12.95
C ARG A 70 7.93 -16.15 -12.40
N GLU A 71 9.04 -16.64 -12.96
CA GLU A 71 9.62 -17.92 -12.57
C GLU A 71 10.27 -17.83 -11.19
N GLN A 72 10.93 -16.70 -10.88
CA GLN A 72 11.45 -16.45 -9.55
C GLN A 72 10.33 -16.37 -8.50
N VAL A 73 9.22 -15.69 -8.80
CA VAL A 73 8.06 -15.60 -7.89
C VAL A 73 7.44 -16.97 -7.62
N GLU A 74 7.26 -17.79 -8.67
CA GLU A 74 6.71 -19.13 -8.55
C GLU A 74 7.64 -20.08 -7.77
N SER A 75 8.94 -20.03 -8.04
CA SER A 75 9.96 -20.77 -7.29
C SER A 75 9.99 -20.35 -5.82
N ALA A 76 9.92 -19.05 -5.53
CA ALA A 76 9.86 -18.54 -4.17
C ALA A 76 8.61 -19.03 -3.42
N ALA A 77 7.43 -18.98 -4.07
CA ALA A 77 6.19 -19.48 -3.47
C ALA A 77 6.27 -20.99 -3.15
N THR A 78 6.85 -21.79 -4.06
CA THR A 78 7.08 -23.23 -3.84
C THR A 78 7.99 -23.48 -2.63
N ARG A 79 9.07 -22.71 -2.52
CA ARG A 79 9.98 -22.81 -1.37
C ARG A 79 9.31 -22.43 -0.05
N VAL A 80 8.48 -21.39 -0.06
CA VAL A 80 7.72 -20.97 1.13
C VAL A 80 6.83 -22.11 1.63
N GLU A 81 6.07 -22.76 0.73
CA GLU A 81 5.23 -23.89 1.15
C GLU A 81 6.02 -25.11 1.62
N ALA A 82 7.17 -25.39 1.02
CA ALA A 82 8.03 -26.49 1.44
C ALA A 82 8.70 -26.25 2.81
N GLU A 83 9.09 -25.01 3.12
CA GLU A 83 9.87 -24.69 4.33
C GLU A 83 9.00 -24.18 5.50
N LEU A 84 7.91 -23.43 5.22
CA LEU A 84 7.04 -22.89 6.25
C LEU A 84 5.66 -23.57 6.30
N GLY A 85 5.15 -24.05 5.17
CA GLY A 85 3.83 -24.66 5.02
C GLY A 85 2.88 -23.79 4.19
N ASP A 86 1.60 -24.14 4.17
CA ASP A 86 0.57 -23.51 3.32
C ASP A 86 0.51 -21.99 3.45
N ILE A 87 0.63 -21.26 2.36
CA ILE A 87 0.52 -19.81 2.33
C ILE A 87 -0.93 -19.41 2.59
N GLY A 88 -1.18 -18.71 3.71
CA GLY A 88 -2.51 -18.20 4.06
C GLY A 88 -2.72 -16.73 3.71
N LEU A 89 -1.65 -15.93 3.63
CA LEU A 89 -1.68 -14.51 3.30
C LEU A 89 -0.60 -14.19 2.26
N TRP A 90 -0.97 -13.42 1.23
CA TRP A 90 -0.03 -12.87 0.27
C TRP A 90 -0.18 -11.35 0.17
N VAL A 91 0.87 -10.59 0.47
CA VAL A 91 0.86 -9.12 0.40
C VAL A 91 1.74 -8.67 -0.77
N ASN A 92 1.13 -8.18 -1.83
CA ASN A 92 1.83 -7.53 -2.94
C ASN A 92 2.16 -6.09 -2.54
N CYS A 93 3.43 -5.82 -2.17
CA CYS A 93 3.90 -4.51 -1.71
C CYS A 93 5.15 -4.01 -2.46
N ALA A 94 5.82 -4.87 -3.24
CA ALA A 94 7.00 -4.48 -4.01
C ALA A 94 6.68 -3.35 -4.99
N MET A 95 7.57 -2.35 -5.06
CA MET A 95 7.42 -1.25 -6.00
C MET A 95 8.75 -0.56 -6.28
N VAL A 96 8.81 0.11 -7.43
CA VAL A 96 9.86 1.05 -7.82
C VAL A 96 9.20 2.32 -8.36
N GLY A 97 9.93 3.43 -8.36
CA GLY A 97 9.46 4.71 -8.89
C GLY A 97 10.38 5.25 -9.96
N VAL A 98 9.79 6.06 -10.84
CA VAL A 98 10.51 6.94 -11.76
C VAL A 98 9.87 8.32 -11.66
N PHE A 99 10.67 9.34 -11.37
CA PHE A 99 10.25 10.73 -11.29
C PHE A 99 10.83 11.51 -12.46
N GLY A 100 9.97 12.11 -13.25
CA GLY A 100 10.32 12.94 -14.41
C GLY A 100 9.09 13.30 -15.24
N GLU A 101 9.23 14.30 -16.09
CA GLU A 101 8.23 14.56 -17.11
C GLU A 101 8.13 13.39 -18.08
N PHE A 102 6.95 13.14 -18.61
CA PHE A 102 6.70 11.97 -19.45
C PHE A 102 7.65 11.87 -20.64
N LEU A 103 7.90 12.97 -21.32
CA LEU A 103 8.79 13.00 -22.49
C LEU A 103 10.27 12.92 -22.15
N GLU A 104 10.65 13.18 -20.89
CA GLU A 104 12.02 13.09 -20.40
C GLU A 104 12.30 11.74 -19.72
N THR A 105 11.25 10.97 -19.41
CA THR A 105 11.36 9.62 -18.86
C THR A 105 11.80 8.66 -19.95
N ASP A 106 12.89 7.92 -19.69
CA ASP A 106 13.36 6.88 -20.59
C ASP A 106 12.27 5.81 -20.77
N PRO A 107 11.95 5.40 -22.01
CA PRO A 107 10.97 4.34 -22.26
C PRO A 107 11.28 3.03 -21.55
N ASP A 108 12.56 2.63 -21.43
CA ASP A 108 12.97 1.42 -20.74
C ASP A 108 12.74 1.54 -19.21
N ASP A 109 12.98 2.72 -18.64
CA ASP A 109 12.68 3.02 -17.23
C ASP A 109 11.17 2.93 -16.96
N PHE A 110 10.35 3.45 -17.88
CA PHE A 110 8.88 3.37 -17.80
C PHE A 110 8.40 1.90 -17.88
N GLU A 111 8.95 1.14 -18.82
CA GLU A 111 8.62 -0.29 -18.98
C GLU A 111 9.03 -1.06 -17.73
N ARG A 112 10.27 -0.87 -17.23
CA ARG A 112 10.76 -1.54 -16.03
C ARG A 112 9.89 -1.23 -14.81
N ALA A 113 9.51 0.01 -14.61
CA ALA A 113 8.59 0.39 -13.54
C ALA A 113 7.24 -0.33 -13.66
N THR A 114 6.71 -0.46 -14.88
CA THR A 114 5.46 -1.18 -15.15
C THR A 114 5.60 -2.67 -14.88
N GLN A 115 6.72 -3.29 -15.29
CA GLN A 115 7.01 -4.70 -15.03
C GLN A 115 7.01 -5.00 -13.51
N VAL A 116 7.65 -4.16 -12.71
CA VAL A 116 7.67 -4.36 -11.25
C VAL A 116 6.32 -4.05 -10.61
N ASN A 117 5.74 -2.86 -10.90
CA ASN A 117 4.60 -2.32 -10.19
C ASN A 117 3.26 -2.93 -10.60
N TYR A 118 3.16 -3.44 -11.83
CA TYR A 118 1.95 -4.08 -12.34
C TYR A 118 2.14 -5.59 -12.52
N PHE A 119 3.08 -6.03 -13.38
CA PHE A 119 3.28 -7.45 -13.60
C PHE A 119 3.78 -8.18 -12.36
N GLY A 120 4.57 -7.54 -11.48
CA GLY A 120 4.93 -8.08 -10.18
C GLY A 120 3.71 -8.41 -9.31
N PHE A 121 2.68 -7.57 -9.33
CA PHE A 121 1.40 -7.84 -8.64
C PHE A 121 0.61 -8.97 -9.31
N VAL A 122 0.61 -9.03 -10.65
CA VAL A 122 -0.01 -10.14 -11.41
C VAL A 122 0.68 -11.46 -11.08
N ASN A 123 2.02 -11.50 -11.10
CA ASN A 123 2.82 -12.68 -10.79
C ASN A 123 2.57 -13.17 -9.35
N GLY A 124 2.64 -12.26 -8.37
CA GLY A 124 2.38 -12.59 -6.96
C GLY A 124 0.95 -13.08 -6.73
N THR A 125 -0.04 -12.42 -7.35
CA THR A 125 -1.44 -12.85 -7.25
C THR A 125 -1.65 -14.22 -7.87
N ARG A 126 -1.04 -14.49 -9.03
CA ARG A 126 -1.11 -15.80 -9.69
C ARG A 126 -0.50 -16.89 -8.83
N ALA A 127 0.71 -16.67 -8.29
CA ALA A 127 1.39 -17.63 -7.41
C ALA A 127 0.58 -17.90 -6.13
N ALA A 128 -0.08 -16.89 -5.56
CA ALA A 128 -0.96 -17.05 -4.41
C ALA A 128 -2.23 -17.84 -4.76
N LEU A 129 -2.97 -17.42 -5.80
CA LEU A 129 -4.23 -18.03 -6.17
C LEU A 129 -4.09 -19.47 -6.65
N SER A 130 -3.02 -19.83 -7.37
CA SER A 130 -2.76 -21.21 -7.80
C SER A 130 -2.64 -22.19 -6.60
N ARG A 131 -2.29 -21.68 -5.42
CA ARG A 131 -2.18 -22.46 -4.16
C ARG A 131 -3.42 -22.35 -3.28
N MET A 132 -3.98 -21.16 -3.18
CA MET A 132 -5.11 -20.87 -2.32
C MET A 132 -6.43 -21.41 -2.85
N THR A 133 -6.69 -21.29 -4.17
CA THR A 133 -7.96 -21.70 -4.79
C THR A 133 -8.24 -23.20 -4.67
N PRO A 134 -7.26 -24.12 -4.88
CA PRO A 134 -7.52 -25.56 -4.67
C PRO A 134 -7.89 -25.93 -3.22
N ARG A 135 -7.44 -25.14 -2.25
CA ARG A 135 -7.75 -25.32 -0.83
C ARG A 135 -8.99 -24.53 -0.40
N ASP A 136 -9.50 -23.67 -1.29
CA ASP A 136 -10.55 -22.69 -1.05
C ASP A 136 -10.32 -21.83 0.21
N LYS A 137 -9.06 -21.50 0.50
CA LYS A 137 -8.62 -20.76 1.68
C LYS A 137 -7.42 -19.88 1.35
N GLY A 138 -7.52 -18.60 1.72
CA GLY A 138 -6.41 -17.67 1.60
C GLY A 138 -6.87 -16.23 1.42
N HIS A 139 -5.92 -15.32 1.56
CA HIS A 139 -6.16 -13.90 1.41
C HIS A 139 -5.01 -13.24 0.66
N VAL A 140 -5.33 -12.50 -0.39
CA VAL A 140 -4.37 -11.67 -1.14
C VAL A 140 -4.63 -10.20 -0.81
N ILE A 141 -3.60 -9.45 -0.46
CA ILE A 141 -3.69 -8.01 -0.23
C ILE A 141 -2.85 -7.28 -1.29
N GLN A 142 -3.51 -6.42 -2.05
CA GLN A 142 -2.88 -5.50 -2.98
C GLN A 142 -2.59 -4.17 -2.28
N VAL A 143 -1.34 -3.78 -2.16
CA VAL A 143 -0.97 -2.45 -1.67
C VAL A 143 -1.16 -1.44 -2.79
N GLY A 144 -2.30 -0.75 -2.73
CA GLY A 144 -2.70 0.30 -3.64
C GLY A 144 -2.14 1.67 -3.24
N SER A 145 -2.66 2.70 -3.86
CA SER A 145 -2.27 4.10 -3.64
C SER A 145 -3.44 5.04 -3.91
N ALA A 146 -3.48 6.19 -3.26
CA ALA A 146 -4.31 7.32 -3.66
C ALA A 146 -4.13 7.66 -5.15
N LEU A 147 -2.91 7.45 -5.66
CA LEU A 147 -2.55 7.70 -7.05
C LEU A 147 -3.09 6.67 -8.06
N ALA A 148 -3.73 5.59 -7.59
CA ALA A 148 -4.56 4.72 -8.42
C ALA A 148 -5.90 5.36 -8.79
N HIS A 149 -6.31 6.40 -8.06
CA HIS A 149 -7.60 7.10 -8.29
C HIS A 149 -7.41 8.45 -8.95
N ARG A 150 -6.26 9.07 -8.75
CA ARG A 150 -5.90 10.34 -9.34
C ARG A 150 -4.40 10.37 -9.67
N GLY A 151 -4.07 10.45 -10.95
CA GLY A 151 -2.69 10.67 -11.38
C GLY A 151 -2.20 12.06 -11.00
N ILE A 152 -0.90 12.17 -10.71
CA ILE A 152 -0.19 13.43 -10.49
C ILE A 152 0.94 13.58 -11.52
N PRO A 153 1.41 14.79 -11.82
CA PRO A 153 2.55 14.96 -12.73
C PRO A 153 3.79 14.26 -12.21
N LEU A 154 4.77 14.05 -13.06
CA LEU A 154 6.09 13.49 -12.77
C LEU A 154 6.14 12.00 -12.39
N GLN A 155 4.99 11.32 -12.27
CA GLN A 155 4.91 9.90 -11.87
C GLN A 155 3.99 9.07 -12.79
N ALA A 156 4.02 9.31 -14.10
CA ALA A 156 3.11 8.68 -15.04
C ALA A 156 3.15 7.14 -15.00
N ALA A 157 4.34 6.52 -14.97
CA ALA A 157 4.50 5.07 -14.91
C ALA A 157 3.91 4.46 -13.63
N TYR A 158 4.13 5.11 -12.49
CA TYR A 158 3.59 4.67 -11.20
C TYR A 158 2.06 4.77 -11.15
N CYS A 159 1.52 5.94 -11.53
CA CYS A 159 0.07 6.17 -11.52
C CYS A 159 -0.66 5.17 -12.44
N ALA A 160 -0.15 4.97 -13.67
CA ALA A 160 -0.70 4.01 -14.62
C ALA A 160 -0.68 2.58 -14.05
N SER A 161 0.46 2.15 -13.48
CA SER A 161 0.61 0.83 -12.90
C SER A 161 -0.37 0.59 -11.73
N LYS A 162 -0.53 1.57 -10.84
CA LYS A 162 -1.45 1.44 -9.69
C LYS A 162 -2.93 1.42 -10.10
N LEU A 163 -3.31 2.15 -11.14
CA LEU A 163 -4.65 2.06 -11.73
C LEU A 163 -4.87 0.71 -12.43
N ALA A 164 -3.85 0.20 -13.14
CA ALA A 164 -3.92 -1.12 -13.78
C ALA A 164 -4.10 -2.25 -12.75
N VAL A 165 -3.39 -2.20 -11.60
CA VAL A 165 -3.59 -3.15 -10.48
C VAL A 165 -5.04 -3.11 -9.98
N GLN A 166 -5.67 -1.93 -9.92
CA GLN A 166 -7.06 -1.82 -9.51
C GLN A 166 -8.00 -2.57 -10.47
N GLY A 167 -7.93 -2.29 -11.78
CA GLY A 167 -8.77 -2.95 -12.78
C GLY A 167 -8.54 -4.46 -12.84
N PHE A 168 -7.27 -4.89 -12.78
CA PHE A 168 -6.91 -6.31 -12.67
C PHE A 168 -7.56 -6.96 -11.44
N THR A 169 -7.44 -6.35 -10.28
CA THR A 169 -8.00 -6.88 -9.01
C THR A 169 -9.52 -6.99 -9.07
N GLU A 170 -10.21 -6.02 -9.66
CA GLU A 170 -11.67 -6.04 -9.81
C GLU A 170 -12.12 -7.21 -10.69
N SER A 171 -11.44 -7.45 -11.81
CA SER A 171 -11.71 -8.57 -12.71
C SER A 171 -11.52 -9.91 -12.01
N VAL A 172 -10.34 -10.16 -11.43
CA VAL A 172 -10.05 -11.44 -10.76
C VAL A 172 -10.97 -11.70 -9.57
N THR A 173 -11.34 -10.64 -8.83
CA THR A 173 -12.31 -10.79 -7.72
C THR A 173 -13.66 -11.28 -8.23
N THR A 174 -14.13 -10.79 -9.37
CA THR A 174 -15.41 -11.26 -9.95
C THR A 174 -15.35 -12.69 -10.44
N GLU A 175 -14.19 -13.13 -10.97
CA GLU A 175 -13.95 -14.54 -11.34
C GLU A 175 -14.01 -15.47 -10.11
N LEU A 176 -13.36 -15.09 -9.01
CA LEU A 176 -13.41 -15.84 -7.75
C LEU A 176 -14.85 -15.97 -7.22
N ILE A 177 -15.63 -14.89 -7.25
CA ILE A 177 -17.03 -14.89 -6.85
C ILE A 177 -17.88 -15.81 -7.78
N HIS A 178 -17.66 -15.71 -9.09
CA HIS A 178 -18.35 -16.58 -10.07
C HIS A 178 -18.11 -18.06 -9.80
N ASN A 179 -16.88 -18.40 -9.45
CA ASN A 179 -16.46 -19.78 -9.15
C ASN A 179 -16.82 -20.22 -7.71
N GLY A 180 -17.51 -19.38 -6.93
CA GLY A 180 -17.91 -19.69 -5.54
C GLY A 180 -16.73 -19.83 -4.57
N SER A 181 -15.56 -19.25 -4.89
CA SER A 181 -14.36 -19.36 -4.07
C SER A 181 -14.46 -18.52 -2.80
N SER A 182 -13.99 -19.08 -1.68
CA SER A 182 -13.85 -18.39 -0.38
C SER A 182 -12.56 -17.56 -0.29
N VAL A 183 -11.66 -17.63 -1.28
CA VAL A 183 -10.43 -16.83 -1.32
C VAL A 183 -10.76 -15.36 -1.51
N VAL A 184 -10.15 -14.50 -0.71
CA VAL A 184 -10.44 -13.06 -0.73
C VAL A 184 -9.27 -12.29 -1.35
N ILE A 185 -9.60 -11.27 -2.17
CA ILE A 185 -8.62 -10.25 -2.56
C ILE A 185 -9.06 -8.91 -1.97
N SER A 186 -8.14 -8.25 -1.26
CA SER A 186 -8.33 -6.92 -0.68
C SER A 186 -7.39 -5.91 -1.31
N THR A 187 -7.83 -4.66 -1.45
CA THR A 187 -6.95 -3.54 -1.82
C THR A 187 -6.85 -2.56 -0.64
N VAL A 188 -5.64 -2.12 -0.33
CA VAL A 188 -5.38 -1.13 0.71
C VAL A 188 -4.65 0.06 0.08
N ASP A 189 -5.38 1.15 -0.18
CA ASP A 189 -4.85 2.33 -0.84
C ASP A 189 -4.18 3.26 0.16
N MET A 190 -2.88 3.52 -0.06
CA MET A 190 -2.02 4.27 0.84
C MET A 190 -1.98 5.76 0.51
N PRO A 191 -1.83 6.62 1.53
CA PRO A 191 -1.42 8.01 1.38
C PRO A 191 0.09 8.11 1.10
N ALA A 192 0.62 9.33 1.10
CA ALA A 192 2.06 9.56 1.11
C ALA A 192 2.68 9.05 2.41
N LEU A 193 3.69 8.20 2.30
CA LEU A 193 4.39 7.57 3.43
C LEU A 193 5.85 8.00 3.47
N ASN A 194 6.39 8.19 4.67
CA ASN A 194 7.81 8.40 4.93
C ASN A 194 8.57 7.08 4.80
N THR A 195 8.93 6.71 3.59
CA THR A 195 9.69 5.49 3.32
C THR A 195 11.01 5.83 2.64
N ILE A 196 11.96 4.93 2.77
CA ILE A 196 13.29 5.08 2.17
C ILE A 196 13.26 5.23 0.62
N GLN A 197 12.13 4.91 -0.01
CA GLN A 197 11.95 5.01 -1.45
C GLN A 197 12.40 6.37 -2.03
N PHE A 198 12.11 7.47 -1.35
CA PHE A 198 12.45 8.80 -1.84
C PHE A 198 13.96 9.08 -1.85
N ASN A 199 14.75 8.25 -1.18
CA ASN A 199 16.20 8.34 -1.17
C ASN A 199 16.87 7.61 -2.35
N TRP A 200 16.18 6.66 -2.99
CA TRP A 200 16.73 5.82 -4.05
C TRP A 200 15.82 5.67 -5.28
N VAL A 201 14.79 6.50 -5.38
CA VAL A 201 13.96 6.49 -6.58
C VAL A 201 14.73 7.06 -7.77
N ARG A 202 14.60 6.43 -8.94
CA ARG A 202 15.13 7.01 -10.19
C ARG A 202 14.47 8.35 -10.45
N SER A 203 15.26 9.43 -10.53
CA SER A 203 14.76 10.79 -10.64
C SER A 203 15.47 11.60 -11.72
N ARG A 204 14.69 12.32 -12.52
CA ARG A 204 15.14 13.37 -13.45
C ARG A 204 14.86 14.78 -12.89
N LEU A 205 14.39 14.87 -11.65
CA LEU A 205 14.03 16.15 -11.03
C LEU A 205 15.30 16.93 -10.64
N PRO A 206 15.26 18.27 -10.71
CA PRO A 206 16.38 19.12 -10.29
C PRO A 206 16.58 19.11 -8.76
N GLU A 207 15.52 18.82 -8.01
CA GLU A 207 15.52 18.80 -6.55
C GLU A 207 15.17 17.38 -6.05
N HIS A 208 15.44 17.13 -4.76
CA HIS A 208 15.20 15.83 -4.13
C HIS A 208 13.72 15.45 -4.17
N PRO A 209 13.34 14.27 -4.67
CA PRO A 209 11.98 13.78 -4.60
C PRO A 209 11.47 13.66 -3.16
N LYS A 210 10.24 14.12 -2.92
CA LYS A 210 9.61 13.97 -1.60
C LYS A 210 8.17 13.50 -1.70
N PRO A 211 7.63 12.85 -0.64
CA PRO A 211 6.22 12.52 -0.56
C PRO A 211 5.38 13.80 -0.47
N VAL A 212 4.23 13.82 -1.16
CA VAL A 212 3.29 14.96 -1.11
C VAL A 212 2.61 15.01 0.27
N PRO A 213 2.74 16.10 1.02
CA PRO A 213 2.11 16.22 2.33
C PRO A 213 0.56 16.15 2.28
N PRO A 214 -0.09 15.68 3.37
CA PRO A 214 0.48 15.22 4.65
C PRO A 214 1.10 13.83 4.54
N ILE A 215 2.28 13.68 5.17
CA ILE A 215 3.08 12.45 5.15
C ILE A 215 2.74 11.64 6.41
N PHE A 216 2.69 10.31 6.27
CA PHE A 216 2.49 9.40 7.40
C PHE A 216 3.68 8.46 7.57
N GLN A 217 3.92 8.00 8.80
CA GLN A 217 4.88 6.96 9.07
C GLN A 217 4.43 5.61 8.45
N PRO A 218 5.35 4.76 7.98
CA PRO A 218 5.02 3.48 7.35
C PRO A 218 4.20 2.56 8.26
N GLU A 219 4.33 2.66 9.57
CA GLU A 219 3.56 1.89 10.56
C GLU A 219 2.05 2.17 10.49
N VAL A 220 1.63 3.36 10.04
CA VAL A 220 0.20 3.67 9.83
C VAL A 220 -0.37 2.77 8.73
N GLY A 221 0.36 2.63 7.62
CA GLY A 221 0.02 1.72 6.54
C GLY A 221 0.11 0.25 6.94
N ALA A 222 1.18 -0.13 7.63
CA ALA A 222 1.41 -1.49 8.08
C ALA A 222 0.30 -2.00 9.01
N ARG A 223 -0.08 -1.21 10.02
CA ARG A 223 -1.22 -1.53 10.89
C ARG A 223 -2.53 -1.69 10.12
N ALA A 224 -2.76 -0.85 9.11
CA ALA A 224 -3.96 -0.96 8.29
C ALA A 224 -3.99 -2.22 7.43
N ILE A 225 -2.84 -2.62 6.85
CA ILE A 225 -2.70 -3.88 6.10
C ILE A 225 -2.97 -5.07 7.04
N ALA A 226 -2.36 -5.08 8.20
CA ALA A 226 -2.53 -6.16 9.17
C ALA A 226 -3.97 -6.22 9.73
N ASP A 227 -4.65 -5.07 9.90
CA ASP A 227 -6.08 -5.05 10.24
C ASP A 227 -6.96 -5.66 9.14
N VAL A 228 -6.60 -5.45 7.87
CA VAL A 228 -7.27 -6.06 6.72
C VAL A 228 -6.93 -7.55 6.62
N ALA A 229 -5.70 -7.95 6.97
CA ALA A 229 -5.32 -9.37 7.06
C ALA A 229 -6.18 -10.12 8.09
N ASP A 230 -6.43 -9.52 9.27
CA ASP A 230 -7.27 -10.12 10.32
C ASP A 230 -8.78 -9.99 10.05
N LYS A 231 -9.21 -8.98 9.30
CA LYS A 231 -10.61 -8.71 8.96
C LYS A 231 -10.73 -8.29 7.49
N PRO A 232 -10.81 -9.24 6.56
CA PRO A 232 -10.81 -8.98 5.13
C PRO A 232 -11.87 -7.96 4.71
N ARG A 233 -11.47 -7.05 3.81
CA ARG A 233 -12.34 -6.01 3.23
C ARG A 233 -11.98 -5.85 1.77
N ARG A 234 -12.98 -5.69 0.91
CA ARG A 234 -12.72 -5.49 -0.52
C ARG A 234 -11.75 -4.33 -0.78
N ARG A 235 -11.96 -3.18 -0.13
CA ARG A 235 -11.12 -1.99 -0.28
C ARG A 235 -11.04 -1.18 1.01
N SER A 236 -9.87 -0.63 1.29
CA SER A 236 -9.64 0.27 2.43
C SER A 236 -8.82 1.46 1.94
N TRP A 237 -9.29 2.67 2.22
CA TRP A 237 -8.58 3.92 1.98
C TRP A 237 -7.95 4.38 3.28
N ILE A 238 -6.65 4.62 3.27
CA ILE A 238 -5.88 4.93 4.45
C ILE A 238 -5.48 6.39 4.44
N GLY A 239 -5.79 7.09 5.54
CA GLY A 239 -5.54 8.52 5.70
C GLY A 239 -6.57 9.40 4.99
N GLU A 240 -6.79 10.56 5.56
CA GLU A 240 -7.72 11.58 5.06
C GLU A 240 -7.39 12.01 3.62
N PRO A 241 -6.10 12.16 3.23
CA PRO A 241 -5.75 12.56 1.87
C PRO A 241 -6.19 11.55 0.82
N THR A 242 -6.11 10.25 1.12
CA THR A 242 -6.57 9.20 0.19
C THR A 242 -8.08 9.32 -0.04
N VAL A 243 -8.85 9.49 1.03
CA VAL A 243 -10.31 9.68 0.93
C VAL A 243 -10.64 10.93 0.12
N MET A 244 -9.95 12.04 0.40
CA MET A 244 -10.15 13.31 -0.33
C MET A 244 -9.78 13.19 -1.81
N THR A 245 -8.69 12.47 -2.14
CA THR A 245 -8.27 12.24 -3.51
C THR A 245 -9.31 11.44 -4.29
N VAL A 246 -9.83 10.35 -3.72
CA VAL A 246 -10.87 9.52 -4.35
C VAL A 246 -12.15 10.32 -4.60
N LEU A 247 -12.64 11.03 -3.59
CA LEU A 247 -13.86 11.81 -3.69
C LEU A 247 -13.66 13.03 -4.61
N GLY A 248 -12.56 13.75 -4.46
CA GLY A 248 -12.23 14.92 -5.29
C GLY A 248 -12.15 14.54 -6.78
N ASN A 249 -11.47 13.45 -7.10
CA ASN A 249 -11.39 13.00 -8.49
C ASN A 249 -12.76 12.64 -9.09
N ARG A 250 -13.69 12.14 -8.26
CA ARG A 250 -15.04 11.79 -8.71
C ARG A 250 -15.90 13.00 -9.05
N PHE A 251 -15.73 14.11 -8.32
CA PHE A 251 -16.65 15.25 -8.43
C PHE A 251 -16.05 16.47 -9.11
N VAL A 252 -14.72 16.67 -9.03
CA VAL A 252 -14.05 17.89 -9.50
C VAL A 252 -12.76 17.59 -10.30
N ALA A 253 -12.75 16.54 -11.11
CA ALA A 253 -11.56 16.06 -11.82
C ALA A 253 -10.87 17.16 -12.66
N ASN A 254 -11.62 17.93 -13.45
CA ASN A 254 -11.07 18.98 -14.31
C ASN A 254 -10.42 20.13 -13.50
N TRP A 255 -10.99 20.45 -12.35
CA TRP A 255 -10.37 21.43 -11.44
C TRP A 255 -9.08 20.91 -10.85
N LEU A 256 -9.05 19.62 -10.49
CA LEU A 256 -7.84 18.96 -9.99
C LEU A 256 -6.73 18.94 -11.04
N ASP A 257 -7.01 18.83 -12.33
CA ASP A 257 -5.99 18.93 -13.39
C ASP A 257 -5.27 20.27 -13.31
N VAL A 258 -6.02 21.37 -13.26
CA VAL A 258 -5.45 22.73 -13.17
C VAL A 258 -4.74 22.95 -11.84
N TYR A 259 -5.29 22.46 -10.73
CA TYR A 259 -4.68 22.56 -9.41
C TYR A 259 -3.33 21.82 -9.37
N LEU A 260 -3.29 20.58 -9.83
CA LEU A 260 -2.08 19.75 -9.84
C LEU A 260 -1.03 20.25 -10.84
N ALA A 261 -1.44 20.83 -11.96
CA ALA A 261 -0.52 21.50 -12.89
C ALA A 261 0.24 22.64 -12.21
N LYS A 262 -0.39 23.37 -11.29
CA LYS A 262 0.21 24.49 -10.56
C LYS A 262 1.00 24.08 -9.32
N THR A 263 0.61 23.01 -8.64
CA THR A 263 1.15 22.66 -7.32
C THR A 263 1.88 21.33 -7.31
N GLY A 264 1.64 20.46 -8.28
CA GLY A 264 2.13 19.10 -8.27
C GLY A 264 3.64 18.98 -8.49
N TYR A 265 4.25 19.91 -9.21
CA TYR A 265 5.69 19.94 -9.41
C TYR A 265 6.45 20.28 -8.11
N SER A 266 6.16 21.43 -7.54
CA SER A 266 6.81 21.87 -6.30
C SER A 266 6.44 21.03 -5.09
N GLY A 267 5.24 20.45 -5.08
CA GLY A 267 4.78 19.58 -3.99
C GLY A 267 5.54 18.26 -3.89
N GLN A 268 6.23 17.84 -4.95
CA GLN A 268 6.98 16.58 -5.02
C GLN A 268 8.50 16.76 -4.91
N GLN A 269 8.98 17.98 -4.69
CA GLN A 269 10.40 18.31 -4.62
C GLN A 269 10.74 18.96 -3.29
N ALA A 270 11.83 18.53 -2.67
CA ALA A 270 12.41 19.14 -1.48
C ALA A 270 13.38 20.26 -1.89
N PRO A 271 13.74 21.21 -0.98
CA PRO A 271 14.66 22.30 -1.30
C PRO A 271 16.09 21.84 -1.62
N GLU A 272 16.44 20.62 -1.21
CA GLU A 272 17.76 20.04 -1.46
C GLU A 272 17.87 19.64 -2.94
N LYS A 273 19.05 19.92 -3.53
CA LYS A 273 19.34 19.48 -4.89
C LYS A 273 19.50 17.96 -4.94
N SER A 274 18.98 17.34 -5.99
CA SER A 274 19.31 15.94 -6.30
C SER A 274 20.78 15.85 -6.71
N GLU A 275 21.52 14.91 -6.11
CA GLU A 275 22.86 14.61 -6.58
C GLU A 275 22.80 13.80 -7.88
N PRO A 276 23.62 14.10 -8.91
CA PRO A 276 23.58 13.44 -10.22
C PRO A 276 23.87 11.92 -10.18
N MET A 277 24.55 11.45 -9.14
CA MET A 277 24.99 10.06 -8.97
C MET A 277 24.26 9.33 -7.83
N TRP A 278 22.99 9.64 -7.64
CA TRP A 278 22.21 8.95 -6.64
C TRP A 278 21.98 7.49 -7.01
N PRO A 279 22.34 6.52 -6.15
CA PRO A 279 22.03 5.14 -6.41
C PRO A 279 20.50 4.97 -6.43
N ASP A 280 19.99 4.37 -7.51
CA ASP A 280 18.56 4.07 -7.62
C ASP A 280 18.29 2.56 -7.58
N ASN A 281 17.06 2.23 -7.22
CA ASN A 281 16.62 0.86 -7.06
C ASN A 281 15.85 0.29 -8.25
N LEU A 282 15.84 0.96 -9.40
CA LEU A 282 14.99 0.56 -10.52
C LEU A 282 15.39 -0.80 -11.09
N TYR A 283 16.66 -0.96 -11.44
CA TYR A 283 17.20 -2.20 -12.03
C TYR A 283 17.89 -3.10 -11.01
N SER A 284 18.61 -2.53 -10.05
CA SER A 284 19.39 -3.25 -9.06
C SER A 284 19.00 -2.83 -7.64
N PRO A 285 19.09 -3.71 -6.64
CA PRO A 285 18.88 -3.31 -5.26
C PRO A 285 19.96 -2.34 -4.80
N VAL A 286 19.61 -1.38 -3.95
CA VAL A 286 20.61 -0.55 -3.25
C VAL A 286 21.19 -1.39 -2.10
N ALA A 287 22.52 -1.41 -1.97
CA ALA A 287 23.22 -2.17 -0.94
C ALA A 287 22.89 -1.64 0.47
N GLY A 288 22.86 -2.53 1.44
CA GLY A 288 22.60 -2.21 2.86
C GLY A 288 21.20 -2.57 3.35
N ASP A 289 21.03 -2.61 4.66
CA ASP A 289 19.74 -2.69 5.33
C ASP A 289 19.25 -1.28 5.69
N HIS A 290 18.22 -0.81 4.99
CA HIS A 290 17.73 0.56 5.10
C HIS A 290 16.49 0.70 6.00
N GLY A 291 15.97 -0.39 6.54
CA GLY A 291 14.81 -0.36 7.45
C GLY A 291 13.51 0.15 6.79
N ALA A 292 12.62 0.70 7.61
CA ALA A 292 11.28 1.10 7.17
C ALA A 292 11.17 2.60 6.84
N HIS A 293 11.90 3.46 7.54
CA HIS A 293 11.74 4.91 7.49
C HIS A 293 12.59 5.57 6.41
N GLY A 294 12.07 6.68 5.88
CA GLY A 294 12.82 7.64 5.07
C GLY A 294 13.37 8.78 5.91
N ILE A 295 13.73 9.88 5.25
CA ILE A 295 14.37 11.05 5.87
C ILE A 295 13.37 12.12 6.34
N PHE A 296 12.06 11.87 6.25
CA PHE A 296 11.01 12.86 6.54
C PHE A 296 10.33 12.61 7.90
N ASP A 297 11.05 12.06 8.88
CA ASP A 297 10.51 11.72 10.20
C ASP A 297 9.89 12.92 10.90
N ASP A 298 10.53 14.09 10.83
CA ASP A 298 10.05 15.34 11.44
C ASP A 298 8.73 15.86 10.85
N GLN A 299 8.39 15.44 9.63
CA GLN A 299 7.19 15.85 8.90
C GLN A 299 6.09 14.78 8.91
N ALA A 300 6.44 13.56 9.31
CA ALA A 300 5.55 12.41 9.20
C ALA A 300 4.69 12.20 10.46
N ARG A 301 3.39 11.96 10.23
CA ARG A 301 2.42 11.68 11.30
C ARG A 301 2.42 10.20 11.65
N SER A 302 2.51 9.87 12.92
CA SER A 302 2.44 8.49 13.43
C SER A 302 1.02 7.94 13.56
N THR A 303 0.00 8.80 13.42
CA THR A 303 -1.42 8.46 13.56
C THR A 303 -2.27 9.16 12.51
N SER A 304 -3.45 8.58 12.22
CA SER A 304 -4.50 9.20 11.40
C SER A 304 -5.84 9.04 12.09
N PRO A 305 -6.56 10.14 12.35
CA PRO A 305 -7.94 10.09 12.86
C PRO A 305 -8.86 9.23 11.99
N GLN A 306 -8.74 9.32 10.66
CA GLN A 306 -9.53 8.53 9.71
C GLN A 306 -9.27 7.02 9.89
N VAL A 307 -8.02 6.60 10.07
CA VAL A 307 -7.67 5.21 10.33
C VAL A 307 -8.26 4.77 11.68
N TRP A 308 -8.17 5.61 12.71
CA TRP A 308 -8.77 5.31 14.00
C TRP A 308 -10.28 5.10 13.91
N TYR A 309 -11.01 5.99 13.21
CA TYR A 309 -12.45 5.84 12.97
C TYR A 309 -12.78 4.56 12.18
N THR A 310 -11.97 4.22 11.19
CA THR A 310 -12.17 3.01 10.39
C THR A 310 -11.97 1.73 11.22
N ARG A 311 -11.06 1.74 12.18
CA ARG A 311 -10.82 0.62 13.13
C ARG A 311 -11.94 0.51 14.16
N ASN A 312 -12.47 1.64 14.64
CA ASN A 312 -13.45 1.73 15.73
C ASN A 312 -14.85 2.09 15.20
N ARG A 313 -15.32 1.40 14.15
CA ARG A 313 -16.61 1.72 13.48
C ARG A 313 -17.81 1.77 14.42
N GLY A 314 -17.88 0.90 15.43
CA GLY A 314 -18.96 0.95 16.42
C GLY A 314 -19.04 2.28 17.15
N VAL A 315 -17.89 2.79 17.61
CA VAL A 315 -17.76 4.11 18.22
C VAL A 315 -18.09 5.21 17.20
N SER A 316 -17.60 5.07 15.98
CA SER A 316 -17.82 6.04 14.89
C SER A 316 -19.31 6.16 14.55
N TYR A 317 -20.03 5.06 14.45
CA TYR A 317 -21.48 5.06 14.22
C TYR A 317 -22.25 5.65 15.41
N ALA A 318 -21.83 5.34 16.66
CA ALA A 318 -22.44 5.93 17.85
C ALA A 318 -22.25 7.45 17.90
N LEU A 319 -21.05 7.94 17.58
CA LEU A 319 -20.75 9.38 17.52
C LEU A 319 -21.54 10.06 16.39
N ALA A 320 -21.64 9.45 15.22
CA ALA A 320 -22.40 9.97 14.09
C ALA A 320 -23.89 10.05 14.42
N ALA A 321 -24.45 9.02 15.06
CA ALA A 321 -25.84 9.00 15.51
C ALA A 321 -26.11 10.08 16.58
N ALA A 322 -25.23 10.22 17.56
CA ALA A 322 -25.33 11.27 18.59
C ALA A 322 -25.27 12.68 17.97
N GLY A 323 -24.36 12.89 16.99
CA GLY A 323 -24.26 14.15 16.26
C GLY A 323 -25.53 14.47 15.44
N ALA A 324 -26.11 13.47 14.77
CA ALA A 324 -27.36 13.63 14.02
C ALA A 324 -28.54 13.98 14.93
N VAL A 325 -28.65 13.32 16.08
CA VAL A 325 -29.68 13.64 17.10
C VAL A 325 -29.48 15.05 17.64
N GLY A 326 -28.25 15.45 17.94
CA GLY A 326 -27.92 16.80 18.42
C GLY A 326 -28.27 17.90 17.40
N ALA A 327 -27.92 17.67 16.12
CA ALA A 327 -28.24 18.58 15.02
C ALA A 327 -29.78 18.68 14.80
N GLY A 328 -30.47 17.55 14.84
CA GLY A 328 -31.93 17.52 14.76
C GLY A 328 -32.61 18.31 15.91
N ALA A 329 -32.15 18.13 17.15
CA ALA A 329 -32.63 18.86 18.29
C ALA A 329 -32.37 20.39 18.21
N ALA A 330 -31.19 20.76 17.69
CA ALA A 330 -30.85 22.16 17.44
C ALA A 330 -31.78 22.80 16.40
N LEU A 331 -32.03 22.07 15.29
CA LEU A 331 -32.91 22.52 14.21
C LEU A 331 -34.34 22.74 14.72
N VAL A 332 -34.87 21.76 15.48
CA VAL A 332 -36.21 21.88 16.10
C VAL A 332 -36.30 23.10 17.02
N ARG A 333 -35.27 23.33 17.84
CA ARG A 333 -35.21 24.52 18.72
C ARG A 333 -35.20 25.83 17.93
N ALA A 334 -34.41 25.88 16.83
CA ALA A 334 -34.35 27.06 15.98
C ALA A 334 -35.67 27.36 15.30
N VAL A 335 -36.37 26.33 14.77
CA VAL A 335 -37.70 26.48 14.15
C VAL A 335 -38.76 26.87 15.19
N ALA A 336 -38.73 26.27 16.38
CA ALA A 336 -39.67 26.63 17.47
C ALA A 336 -39.43 28.07 18.01
N GLY A 337 -38.17 28.50 18.04
CA GLY A 337 -37.80 29.86 18.44
C GLY A 337 -38.20 30.93 17.42
N SER A 338 -38.17 30.62 16.11
CA SER A 338 -38.60 31.53 15.05
C SER A 338 -40.11 31.75 15.01
N ARG A 339 -40.92 30.78 15.50
CA ARG A 339 -42.38 30.90 15.60
C ARG A 339 -42.87 31.70 16.82
N ARG A 340 -41.97 32.10 17.73
CA ARG A 340 -42.31 32.87 18.96
C ARG A 340 -41.92 34.35 18.91
N ARG A 341 -41.54 34.86 17.73
CA ARG A 341 -41.35 36.32 17.57
C ARG A 341 -42.67 36.90 17.02
N PRO A 342 -43.30 37.84 17.76
CA PRO A 342 -44.54 38.53 17.34
C PRO A 342 -44.29 39.43 16.16
#